data_a41c60050869b62b2605dff67038765a
#
_entry.id   a41c60050869b62b2605dff67038765a
#
_cell.length_a   1.000
_cell.length_b   1.000
_cell.length_c   1.000
_cell.angle_alpha   90.00
_cell.angle_beta   90.00
_cell.angle_gamma   90.00
#
_symmetry.space_group_name_H-M   'P 1'
#
loop_
_entity.id
_entity.type
_entity.pdbx_description
1 polymer ?
#
loop_
_entity_poly.entity_id
_entity_poly.type
_entity_poly.pdbx_seq_one_letter_code
_entity_poly.pdbx_strand_id
1 'polypeptide(L)'
;MPLADPTEEAIPTCHRAGIPTARALDHYAFTVSDLPRAIGFFTDVLGGELCYQEGPVQDPTGDWMTRKLGVHPRARAQVALVRLRDFANIELFGYTAPDQVTTAPEPTAPGGAYLALQVQELAAATRRLAQTPGIHVVRSAPTGADGPSAWCRADWGMWLLLREAGPAPRTDRRFRPPAPPTGWTGLPGLHGVEHFGRTVENLDAAVAFFVDVLGAELLSMRTEPCPEPWTPAEAVRRRAALRVGPTANVELCSPTPHVGGEPPRNSDVGGHHLAFYVDDVDVAAARLRQVPGMEVMGDPETIAEGPIAGDRWVYFRTPIGIQMEIVRMPDGELPYELLTSARRATPGTYRWADRP
;
A
#
# COMPACT_ATOMS: atom_id res chain seq x y z
N MET A 1 -6.83 -14.25 31.82
CA MET A 1 -8.15 -14.47 31.22
C MET A 1 -7.92 -14.97 29.81
N PRO A 2 -8.63 -15.98 29.30
CA PRO A 2 -8.55 -16.32 27.88
C PRO A 2 -9.02 -15.11 27.05
N LEU A 3 -8.29 -14.81 25.97
CA LEU A 3 -8.68 -13.79 25.01
C LEU A 3 -10.05 -14.20 24.44
N ALA A 4 -10.99 -13.26 24.37
CA ALA A 4 -12.29 -13.52 23.78
C ALA A 4 -12.13 -13.94 22.32
N ASP A 5 -12.90 -14.92 21.86
CA ASP A 5 -12.92 -15.32 20.47
C ASP A 5 -13.36 -14.14 19.58
N PRO A 6 -12.75 -13.98 18.37
CA PRO A 6 -13.15 -12.95 17.46
C PRO A 6 -14.63 -13.08 17.09
N THR A 7 -15.38 -12.00 17.24
CA THR A 7 -16.78 -11.95 16.75
C THR A 7 -16.80 -11.55 15.29
N GLU A 8 -17.33 -12.42 14.44
CA GLU A 8 -17.51 -12.15 13.00
C GLU A 8 -18.79 -11.35 12.77
N GLU A 9 -18.68 -10.25 12.04
CA GLU A 9 -19.80 -9.36 11.71
C GLU A 9 -20.43 -9.78 10.38
N ALA A 10 -21.77 -9.59 10.21
CA ALA A 10 -22.46 -9.91 8.98
C ALA A 10 -22.01 -9.00 7.81
N ILE A 11 -21.71 -9.60 6.65
CA ILE A 11 -21.23 -8.90 5.46
C ILE A 11 -22.44 -8.49 4.59
N PRO A 12 -22.64 -7.18 4.33
CA PRO A 12 -23.62 -6.74 3.35
C PRO A 12 -23.19 -7.10 1.92
N THR A 13 -24.05 -7.77 1.18
CA THR A 13 -23.82 -8.03 -0.26
C THR A 13 -24.30 -6.84 -1.09
N CYS A 14 -23.37 -6.00 -1.53
CA CYS A 14 -23.65 -4.95 -2.52
C CYS A 14 -22.55 -4.89 -3.56
N HIS A 15 -22.90 -5.09 -4.84
CA HIS A 15 -21.97 -4.91 -5.95
C HIS A 15 -22.22 -3.55 -6.57
N ARG A 16 -21.25 -2.63 -6.47
CA ARG A 16 -21.27 -1.33 -7.16
C ARG A 16 -20.15 -1.24 -8.20
N ALA A 17 -20.30 -0.33 -9.15
CA ALA A 17 -19.53 -0.28 -10.39
C ALA A 17 -18.04 0.08 -10.23
N GLY A 18 -17.59 0.53 -9.06
CA GLY A 18 -16.20 0.92 -8.84
C GLY A 18 -15.73 2.16 -9.62
N ILE A 19 -14.43 2.35 -9.69
CA ILE A 19 -13.81 3.39 -10.54
C ILE A 19 -13.96 2.96 -12.01
N PRO A 20 -14.54 3.81 -12.89
CA PRO A 20 -14.67 3.47 -14.30
C PRO A 20 -13.31 3.13 -14.92
N THR A 21 -13.30 2.14 -15.79
CA THR A 21 -12.12 1.66 -16.51
C THR A 21 -10.98 1.11 -15.66
N ALA A 22 -11.19 0.94 -14.33
CA ALA A 22 -10.17 0.38 -13.45
C ALA A 22 -9.83 -1.07 -13.83
N ARG A 23 -8.54 -1.36 -13.82
CA ARG A 23 -7.96 -2.69 -14.09
C ARG A 23 -7.55 -3.39 -12.81
N ALA A 24 -6.66 -2.75 -12.05
CA ALA A 24 -6.07 -3.30 -10.83
C ALA A 24 -5.49 -2.18 -9.97
N LEU A 25 -5.04 -2.53 -8.77
CA LEU A 25 -4.09 -1.72 -8.03
C LEU A 25 -2.77 -1.69 -8.83
N ASP A 26 -2.24 -0.49 -9.06
CA ASP A 26 -1.01 -0.30 -9.81
C ASP A 26 0.22 -0.37 -8.91
N HIS A 27 0.26 0.45 -7.86
CA HIS A 27 1.35 0.44 -6.91
C HIS A 27 0.93 0.79 -5.48
N TYR A 28 1.80 0.42 -4.54
CA TYR A 28 1.78 0.82 -3.15
C TYR A 28 2.89 1.84 -2.95
N ALA A 29 2.56 3.07 -2.61
CA ALA A 29 3.54 4.12 -2.40
C ALA A 29 3.84 4.37 -0.93
N PHE A 30 5.12 4.63 -0.62
CA PHE A 30 5.57 4.95 0.73
C PHE A 30 6.64 6.05 0.70
N THR A 31 6.48 7.02 1.59
CA THR A 31 7.51 8.03 1.84
C THR A 31 8.45 7.55 2.94
N VAL A 32 9.74 7.54 2.62
CA VAL A 32 10.82 7.04 3.46
C VAL A 32 11.86 8.13 3.76
N SER A 33 12.55 8.02 4.89
CA SER A 33 13.60 8.98 5.28
C SER A 33 14.93 8.74 4.57
N ASP A 34 15.17 7.54 4.04
CA ASP A 34 16.41 7.14 3.36
C ASP A 34 16.04 6.29 2.13
N LEU A 35 15.86 6.97 0.99
CA LEU A 35 15.44 6.33 -0.25
C LEU A 35 16.46 5.30 -0.78
N PRO A 36 17.79 5.58 -0.83
CA PRO A 36 18.76 4.59 -1.27
C PRO A 36 18.73 3.31 -0.44
N ARG A 37 18.61 3.44 0.87
CA ARG A 37 18.56 2.29 1.78
C ARG A 37 17.26 1.49 1.61
N ALA A 38 16.13 2.15 1.42
CA ALA A 38 14.87 1.50 1.13
C ALA A 38 14.91 0.75 -0.21
N ILE A 39 15.47 1.35 -1.27
CA ILE A 39 15.68 0.67 -2.55
C ILE A 39 16.52 -0.60 -2.36
N GLY A 40 17.70 -0.49 -1.72
CA GLY A 40 18.57 -1.63 -1.45
C GLY A 40 17.89 -2.74 -0.64
N PHE A 41 17.03 -2.39 0.30
CA PHE A 41 16.23 -3.38 1.02
C PHE A 41 15.26 -4.13 0.10
N PHE A 42 14.52 -3.42 -0.74
CA PHE A 42 13.58 -4.07 -1.66
C PHE A 42 14.28 -4.87 -2.75
N THR A 43 15.46 -4.45 -3.24
CA THR A 43 16.21 -5.17 -4.27
C THR A 43 17.07 -6.29 -3.70
N ASP A 44 17.97 -5.99 -2.77
CA ASP A 44 19.02 -6.92 -2.35
C ASP A 44 18.55 -7.90 -1.26
N VAL A 45 17.55 -7.51 -0.47
CA VAL A 45 17.02 -8.34 0.62
C VAL A 45 15.75 -9.05 0.21
N LEU A 46 14.76 -8.31 -0.32
CA LEU A 46 13.50 -8.90 -0.75
C LEU A 46 13.58 -9.55 -2.14
N GLY A 47 14.57 -9.18 -2.97
CA GLY A 47 14.75 -9.71 -4.33
C GLY A 47 13.88 -9.04 -5.38
N GLY A 48 13.43 -7.81 -5.13
CA GLY A 48 12.72 -6.99 -6.10
C GLY A 48 13.64 -6.48 -7.22
N GLU A 49 13.04 -5.94 -8.26
CA GLU A 49 13.75 -5.33 -9.40
C GLU A 49 13.46 -3.83 -9.44
N LEU A 50 14.53 -3.02 -9.40
CA LEU A 50 14.42 -1.57 -9.59
C LEU A 50 14.08 -1.29 -11.06
N CYS A 51 12.89 -0.75 -11.30
CA CYS A 51 12.43 -0.37 -12.64
C CYS A 51 13.04 0.97 -13.05
N TYR A 52 12.81 2.00 -12.24
CA TYR A 52 13.35 3.34 -12.52
C TYR A 52 13.54 4.15 -11.24
N GLN A 53 14.31 5.23 -11.39
CA GLN A 53 14.39 6.33 -10.43
C GLN A 53 14.16 7.64 -11.19
N GLU A 54 13.52 8.59 -10.52
CA GLU A 54 13.18 9.88 -11.08
C GLU A 54 13.32 10.99 -10.05
N GLY A 55 13.56 12.20 -10.50
CA GLY A 55 13.59 13.39 -9.66
C GLY A 55 14.84 14.24 -9.84
N PRO A 56 14.89 15.39 -9.14
CA PRO A 56 13.89 15.82 -8.17
C PRO A 56 12.60 16.34 -8.82
N VAL A 57 11.46 15.79 -8.43
CA VAL A 57 10.15 16.38 -8.70
C VAL A 57 9.97 17.57 -7.78
N GLN A 58 9.81 18.78 -8.33
CA GLN A 58 9.76 20.04 -7.58
C GLN A 58 9.14 21.16 -8.39
N ASP A 59 8.63 22.17 -7.69
CA ASP A 59 8.26 23.46 -8.29
C ASP A 59 8.95 24.58 -7.49
N PRO A 60 10.02 25.18 -8.04
CA PRO A 60 10.82 26.16 -7.31
C PRO A 60 10.07 27.46 -6.99
N THR A 61 9.09 27.84 -7.78
CA THR A 61 8.45 29.16 -7.70
C THR A 61 6.93 29.16 -7.57
N GLY A 62 6.26 28.14 -8.13
CA GLY A 62 4.80 28.02 -8.15
C GLY A 62 4.21 27.29 -6.95
N ASP A 63 3.02 26.75 -7.14
CA ASP A 63 2.25 26.01 -6.16
C ASP A 63 1.83 24.60 -6.66
N TRP A 64 2.46 24.15 -7.75
CA TRP A 64 2.14 22.88 -8.38
C TRP A 64 2.24 21.71 -7.41
N MET A 65 3.28 21.67 -6.56
CA MET A 65 3.47 20.64 -5.53
C MET A 65 2.27 20.58 -4.56
N THR A 66 1.71 21.72 -4.19
CA THR A 66 0.51 21.77 -3.32
C THR A 66 -0.74 21.35 -4.07
N ARG A 67 -0.96 21.89 -5.25
CA ARG A 67 -2.18 21.64 -6.02
C ARG A 67 -2.28 20.20 -6.53
N LYS A 68 -1.15 19.61 -6.90
CA LYS A 68 -1.13 18.26 -7.52
C LYS A 68 -0.82 17.14 -6.53
N LEU A 69 0.05 17.39 -5.55
CA LEU A 69 0.53 16.35 -4.64
C LEU A 69 0.05 16.55 -3.19
N GLY A 70 -0.58 17.69 -2.88
CA GLY A 70 -1.06 18.00 -1.52
C GLY A 70 0.04 18.18 -0.49
N VAL A 71 1.24 18.57 -0.94
CA VAL A 71 2.42 18.74 -0.08
C VAL A 71 2.86 20.21 -0.03
N HIS A 72 3.82 20.53 0.82
CA HIS A 72 4.37 21.88 0.89
C HIS A 72 4.84 22.37 -0.49
N PRO A 73 4.60 23.63 -0.90
CA PRO A 73 4.94 24.14 -2.24
C PRO A 73 6.45 24.08 -2.54
N ARG A 74 7.30 24.05 -1.52
CA ARG A 74 8.78 23.88 -1.65
C ARG A 74 9.23 22.45 -1.35
N ALA A 75 8.34 21.48 -1.33
CA ALA A 75 8.72 20.09 -1.24
C ALA A 75 9.49 19.64 -2.49
N ARG A 76 10.39 18.70 -2.31
CA ARG A 76 11.16 18.06 -3.38
C ARG A 76 11.09 16.56 -3.18
N ALA A 77 10.84 15.80 -4.22
CA ALA A 77 10.74 14.35 -4.16
C ALA A 77 11.75 13.68 -5.10
N GLN A 78 12.42 12.66 -4.60
CA GLN A 78 13.04 11.61 -5.40
C GLN A 78 12.09 10.42 -5.38
N VAL A 79 11.92 9.76 -6.50
CA VAL A 79 10.99 8.64 -6.68
C VAL A 79 11.74 7.43 -7.19
N ALA A 80 11.36 6.24 -6.75
CA ALA A 80 11.84 4.98 -7.30
C ALA A 80 10.70 3.97 -7.36
N LEU A 81 10.58 3.25 -8.45
CA LEU A 81 9.65 2.12 -8.56
C LEU A 81 10.42 0.81 -8.53
N VAL A 82 10.06 -0.06 -7.59
CA VAL A 82 10.58 -1.42 -7.48
C VAL A 82 9.45 -2.40 -7.71
N ARG A 83 9.62 -3.30 -8.69
CA ARG A 83 8.73 -4.46 -8.84
C ARG A 83 9.09 -5.50 -7.80
N LEU A 84 8.13 -5.87 -6.95
CA LEU A 84 8.28 -6.95 -5.98
C LEU A 84 7.45 -8.15 -6.42
N ARG A 85 8.11 -9.19 -6.91
CA ARG A 85 7.48 -10.37 -7.50
C ARG A 85 6.61 -9.97 -8.72
N ASP A 86 5.60 -10.77 -9.06
CA ASP A 86 4.87 -10.68 -10.33
C ASP A 86 3.70 -9.69 -10.29
N PHE A 87 3.23 -9.30 -9.09
CA PHE A 87 1.95 -8.62 -8.91
C PHE A 87 2.01 -7.32 -8.12
N ALA A 88 3.18 -6.88 -7.66
CA ALA A 88 3.27 -5.68 -6.86
C ALA A 88 4.36 -4.74 -7.36
N ASN A 89 4.00 -3.48 -7.52
CA ASN A 89 4.93 -2.38 -7.63
C ASN A 89 4.96 -1.63 -6.30
N ILE A 90 6.15 -1.32 -5.83
CA ILE A 90 6.39 -0.51 -4.64
C ILE A 90 7.01 0.79 -5.10
N GLU A 91 6.30 1.88 -4.92
CA GLU A 91 6.81 3.21 -5.22
C GLU A 91 7.36 3.84 -3.94
N LEU A 92 8.61 4.25 -3.98
CA LEU A 92 9.32 4.80 -2.84
C LEU A 92 9.61 6.27 -3.10
N PHE A 93 9.21 7.12 -2.15
CA PHE A 93 9.47 8.55 -2.17
C PHE A 93 10.50 8.94 -1.12
N GLY A 94 11.50 9.70 -1.53
CA GLY A 94 12.39 10.45 -0.66
C GLY A 94 12.01 11.93 -0.71
N TYR A 95 11.11 12.37 0.16
CA TYR A 95 10.74 13.79 0.23
C TYR A 95 11.69 14.58 1.13
N THR A 96 11.88 15.85 0.76
CA THR A 96 12.36 16.91 1.65
C THR A 96 11.40 18.08 1.57
N ALA A 97 10.87 18.52 2.70
CA ALA A 97 9.96 19.68 2.79
C ALA A 97 10.24 20.47 4.08
N PRO A 98 10.05 21.82 4.07
CA PRO A 98 10.31 22.65 5.26
C PRO A 98 9.51 22.25 6.51
N ASP A 99 8.35 21.64 6.32
CA ASP A 99 7.41 21.26 7.38
C ASP A 99 7.24 19.73 7.50
N GLN A 100 8.20 18.95 6.97
CA GLN A 100 8.14 17.49 6.96
C GLN A 100 8.23 16.90 8.36
N VAL A 101 7.30 16.02 8.70
CA VAL A 101 7.42 15.12 9.85
C VAL A 101 8.32 13.96 9.47
N THR A 102 9.40 13.77 10.24
CA THR A 102 10.47 12.78 9.91
C THR A 102 10.36 11.47 10.67
N THR A 103 9.29 11.29 11.46
CA THR A 103 9.02 10.06 12.23
C THR A 103 7.74 9.41 11.73
N ALA A 104 7.85 8.17 11.28
CA ALA A 104 6.69 7.40 10.87
C ALA A 104 5.78 7.06 12.07
N PRO A 105 4.46 7.12 11.91
CA PRO A 105 3.53 6.68 12.94
C PRO A 105 3.61 5.18 13.17
N GLU A 106 3.22 4.73 14.35
CA GLU A 106 2.98 3.32 14.63
C GLU A 106 1.82 2.78 13.77
N PRO A 107 1.77 1.49 13.45
CA PRO A 107 0.71 0.93 12.61
C PRO A 107 -0.71 1.15 13.14
N THR A 108 -0.87 1.32 14.46
CA THR A 108 -2.17 1.58 15.09
C THR A 108 -2.47 3.05 15.35
N ALA A 109 -1.55 3.95 15.04
CA ALA A 109 -1.77 5.39 15.09
C ALA A 109 -2.64 5.87 13.90
N PRO A 110 -3.27 7.06 13.98
CA PRO A 110 -4.04 7.61 12.88
C PRO A 110 -3.24 7.63 11.58
N GLY A 111 -3.75 7.00 10.54
CA GLY A 111 -3.07 6.87 9.25
C GLY A 111 -1.82 6.00 9.28
N GLY A 112 -1.52 5.30 10.36
CA GLY A 112 -0.44 4.32 10.40
C GLY A 112 -0.66 3.23 9.35
N ALA A 113 0.39 2.92 8.57
CA ALA A 113 0.32 1.96 7.49
C ALA A 113 1.47 0.96 7.54
N TYR A 114 1.26 -0.17 6.89
CA TYR A 114 2.25 -1.22 6.78
C TYR A 114 2.06 -2.05 5.50
N LEU A 115 3.11 -2.72 5.09
CA LEU A 115 3.06 -3.69 3.99
C LEU A 115 3.16 -5.10 4.57
N ALA A 116 2.13 -5.91 4.35
CA ALA A 116 2.15 -7.32 4.75
C ALA A 116 2.73 -8.18 3.63
N LEU A 117 3.72 -8.99 3.99
CA LEU A 117 4.43 -9.89 3.09
C LEU A 117 4.14 -11.34 3.46
N GLN A 118 3.69 -12.14 2.51
CA GLN A 118 3.49 -13.57 2.70
C GLN A 118 4.80 -14.34 2.45
N VAL A 119 5.18 -15.21 3.38
CA VAL A 119 6.39 -16.02 3.31
C VAL A 119 6.08 -17.49 3.56
N GLN A 120 6.85 -18.41 2.99
CA GLN A 120 6.69 -19.85 3.15
C GLN A 120 7.02 -20.32 4.58
N GLU A 121 8.11 -19.78 5.14
CA GLU A 121 8.63 -20.16 6.46
C GLU A 121 8.96 -18.88 7.26
N LEU A 122 8.10 -18.49 8.16
CA LEU A 122 8.24 -17.26 8.96
C LEU A 122 9.57 -17.20 9.71
N ALA A 123 9.99 -18.32 10.32
CA ALA A 123 11.22 -18.35 11.10
C ALA A 123 12.48 -18.08 10.26
N ALA A 124 12.55 -18.59 9.03
CA ALA A 124 13.68 -18.35 8.12
C ALA A 124 13.70 -16.89 7.65
N ALA A 125 12.56 -16.37 7.22
CA ALA A 125 12.40 -14.99 6.79
C ALA A 125 12.73 -14.00 7.93
N THR A 126 12.21 -14.24 9.14
CA THR A 126 12.46 -13.40 10.32
C THR A 126 13.93 -13.39 10.70
N ARG A 127 14.62 -14.55 10.69
CA ARG A 127 16.08 -14.60 10.95
C ARG A 127 16.88 -13.79 9.91
N ARG A 128 16.50 -13.87 8.64
CA ARG A 128 17.15 -13.09 7.57
C ARG A 128 16.97 -11.59 7.79
N LEU A 129 15.75 -11.16 8.14
CA LEU A 129 15.48 -9.75 8.42
C LEU A 129 16.18 -9.25 9.69
N ALA A 130 16.25 -10.06 10.74
CA ALA A 130 16.98 -9.70 11.97
C ALA A 130 18.48 -9.49 11.75
N GLN A 131 19.05 -10.05 10.68
CA GLN A 131 20.45 -9.86 10.27
C GLN A 131 20.61 -8.72 9.25
N THR A 132 19.53 -8.10 8.81
CA THR A 132 19.57 -7.00 7.84
C THR A 132 19.75 -5.67 8.55
N PRO A 133 20.79 -4.89 8.25
CA PRO A 133 21.03 -3.60 8.89
C PRO A 133 19.82 -2.67 8.73
N GLY A 134 19.36 -2.11 9.85
CA GLY A 134 18.22 -1.18 9.90
C GLY A 134 16.85 -1.81 9.82
N ILE A 135 16.75 -3.14 9.94
CA ILE A 135 15.50 -3.83 10.17
C ILE A 135 15.47 -4.34 11.61
N HIS A 136 14.41 -4.02 12.31
CA HIS A 136 14.17 -4.44 13.69
C HIS A 136 12.95 -5.35 13.73
N VAL A 137 13.15 -6.61 14.13
CA VAL A 137 12.06 -7.52 14.44
C VAL A 137 11.48 -7.13 15.79
N VAL A 138 10.32 -6.51 15.80
CA VAL A 138 9.70 -5.93 17.00
C VAL A 138 8.93 -6.98 17.78
N ARG A 139 8.24 -7.87 17.06
CA ARG A 139 7.42 -8.93 17.65
C ARG A 139 7.28 -10.11 16.70
N SER A 140 7.35 -11.30 17.24
CA SER A 140 6.94 -12.54 16.55
C SER A 140 5.81 -13.20 17.32
N ALA A 141 4.72 -13.55 16.63
CA ALA A 141 3.59 -14.28 17.15
C ALA A 141 3.49 -15.62 16.40
N PRO A 142 3.98 -16.73 17.02
CA PRO A 142 3.98 -18.04 16.38
C PRO A 142 2.58 -18.64 16.25
N THR A 143 1.61 -18.09 16.97
CA THR A 143 0.19 -18.47 16.91
C THR A 143 -0.66 -17.21 16.95
N GLY A 144 -1.66 -17.14 16.09
CA GLY A 144 -2.62 -16.04 16.03
C GLY A 144 -3.85 -16.48 15.22
N ALA A 145 -4.92 -15.71 15.29
CA ALA A 145 -6.17 -16.02 14.58
C ALA A 145 -5.96 -16.14 13.04
N ASP A 146 -4.98 -15.42 12.51
CA ASP A 146 -4.61 -15.44 11.09
C ASP A 146 -3.28 -16.19 10.81
N GLY A 147 -2.85 -17.05 11.73
CA GLY A 147 -1.61 -17.80 11.64
C GLY A 147 -0.36 -17.07 12.18
N PRO A 148 0.82 -17.71 12.02
CA PRO A 148 2.09 -17.15 12.48
C PRO A 148 2.43 -15.83 11.75
N SER A 149 2.92 -14.84 12.52
CA SER A 149 3.30 -13.53 11.99
C SER A 149 4.46 -12.88 12.74
N ALA A 150 5.12 -11.92 12.12
CA ALA A 150 6.15 -11.11 12.75
C ALA A 150 6.08 -9.66 12.28
N TRP A 151 6.09 -8.72 13.23
CA TRP A 151 6.23 -7.30 12.96
C TRP A 151 7.68 -6.90 12.84
N CYS A 152 8.00 -6.14 11.81
CA CYS A 152 9.31 -5.56 11.59
C CYS A 152 9.16 -4.06 11.35
N ARG A 153 10.12 -3.28 11.87
CA ARG A 153 10.24 -1.85 11.61
C ARG A 153 11.55 -1.59 10.88
N ALA A 154 11.51 -0.79 9.83
CA ALA A 154 12.68 -0.30 9.14
C ALA A 154 13.06 1.09 9.64
N ASP A 155 14.36 1.38 9.77
CA ASP A 155 14.88 2.69 10.24
C ASP A 155 14.43 3.85 9.34
N TRP A 156 14.18 3.58 8.07
CA TRP A 156 13.69 4.57 7.12
C TRP A 156 12.16 4.82 7.17
N GLY A 157 11.48 4.31 8.21
CA GLY A 157 10.10 4.67 8.52
C GLY A 157 9.03 3.76 7.92
N MET A 158 9.38 2.56 7.44
CA MET A 158 8.39 1.57 6.99
C MET A 158 8.11 0.51 8.07
N TRP A 159 6.84 0.11 8.15
CA TRP A 159 6.41 -1.06 8.89
C TRP A 159 6.11 -2.21 7.96
N LEU A 160 6.54 -3.40 8.36
CA LEU A 160 6.33 -4.65 7.63
C LEU A 160 5.68 -5.67 8.55
N LEU A 161 4.73 -6.42 8.02
CA LEU A 161 4.14 -7.58 8.68
C LEU A 161 4.47 -8.82 7.87
N LEU A 162 5.32 -9.70 8.39
CA LEU A 162 5.50 -11.02 7.79
C LEU A 162 4.38 -11.95 8.24
N ARG A 163 3.81 -12.70 7.30
CA ARG A 163 2.79 -13.72 7.58
C ARG A 163 3.17 -15.03 6.90
N GLU A 164 3.04 -16.12 7.66
CA GLU A 164 3.30 -17.45 7.11
C GLU A 164 2.16 -17.90 6.19
N ALA A 165 2.53 -18.42 5.03
CA ALA A 165 1.56 -19.00 4.10
C ALA A 165 0.94 -20.26 4.70
N GLY A 166 -0.34 -20.18 5.01
CA GLY A 166 -1.10 -21.32 5.52
C GLY A 166 -2.01 -21.94 4.47
N PRO A 167 -2.62 -23.11 4.76
CA PRO A 167 -3.63 -23.68 3.91
C PRO A 167 -4.83 -22.72 3.79
N ALA A 168 -5.27 -22.48 2.55
CA ALA A 168 -6.45 -21.65 2.31
C ALA A 168 -7.73 -22.48 2.50
N PRO A 169 -8.70 -22.02 3.30
CA PRO A 169 -10.05 -22.51 3.19
C PRO A 169 -10.57 -22.32 1.75
N ARG A 170 -11.35 -23.27 1.23
CA ARG A 170 -11.94 -23.14 -0.13
C ARG A 170 -12.83 -21.90 -0.31
N THR A 171 -13.25 -21.31 0.80
CA THR A 171 -14.08 -20.08 0.86
C THR A 171 -13.24 -18.79 0.91
N ASP A 172 -11.90 -18.89 1.03
CA ASP A 172 -11.04 -17.71 1.08
C ASP A 172 -10.93 -17.08 -0.30
N ARG A 173 -11.47 -15.87 -0.42
CA ARG A 173 -11.51 -15.08 -1.66
C ARG A 173 -10.41 -14.02 -1.73
N ARG A 174 -9.47 -14.01 -0.78
CA ARG A 174 -8.30 -13.12 -0.82
C ARG A 174 -7.42 -13.45 -2.02
N PHE A 175 -6.85 -12.43 -2.62
CA PHE A 175 -5.72 -12.66 -3.51
C PHE A 175 -4.56 -13.27 -2.70
N ARG A 176 -3.97 -14.32 -3.23
CA ARG A 176 -2.79 -14.97 -2.63
C ARG A 176 -1.65 -14.95 -3.62
N PRO A 177 -0.55 -14.26 -3.31
CA PRO A 177 0.60 -14.27 -4.17
C PRO A 177 1.15 -15.70 -4.29
N PRO A 178 1.56 -16.13 -5.49
CA PRO A 178 2.08 -17.49 -5.71
C PRO A 178 3.42 -17.69 -5.00
N ALA A 179 3.71 -18.95 -4.68
CA ALA A 179 5.00 -19.34 -4.11
C ALA A 179 6.18 -18.88 -5.00
N PRO A 180 7.34 -18.59 -4.41
CA PRO A 180 8.50 -18.20 -5.19
C PRO A 180 8.96 -19.35 -6.11
N PRO A 181 9.55 -19.03 -7.28
CA PRO A 181 10.10 -20.04 -8.17
C PRO A 181 11.31 -20.73 -7.54
N THR A 182 11.63 -21.91 -8.05
CA THR A 182 12.89 -22.60 -7.71
C THR A 182 14.08 -21.68 -8.05
N GLY A 183 15.03 -21.58 -7.12
CA GLY A 183 16.19 -20.69 -7.30
C GLY A 183 15.96 -19.23 -6.91
N TRP A 184 14.85 -18.92 -6.24
CA TRP A 184 14.62 -17.58 -5.69
C TRP A 184 15.74 -17.16 -4.72
N THR A 185 16.35 -15.99 -4.95
CA THR A 185 17.52 -15.48 -4.20
C THR A 185 17.19 -14.36 -3.22
N GLY A 186 15.96 -13.84 -3.24
CA GLY A 186 15.50 -12.81 -2.31
C GLY A 186 15.20 -13.35 -0.92
N LEU A 187 14.31 -12.68 -0.18
CA LEU A 187 13.89 -13.11 1.15
C LEU A 187 13.39 -14.56 1.10
N PRO A 188 13.91 -15.48 1.98
CA PRO A 188 13.54 -16.87 1.95
C PRO A 188 12.04 -17.12 1.93
N GLY A 189 11.57 -17.82 0.90
CA GLY A 189 10.17 -18.19 0.76
C GLY A 189 9.20 -17.03 0.52
N LEU A 190 9.64 -15.86 0.08
CA LEU A 190 8.77 -14.72 -0.19
C LEU A 190 7.81 -15.01 -1.36
N HIS A 191 6.52 -15.08 -1.05
CA HIS A 191 5.45 -15.17 -2.04
C HIS A 191 5.21 -13.80 -2.71
N GLY A 192 5.15 -12.72 -1.91
CA GLY A 192 4.87 -11.36 -2.36
C GLY A 192 4.08 -10.56 -1.34
N VAL A 193 3.46 -9.47 -1.80
CA VAL A 193 2.58 -8.64 -0.98
C VAL A 193 1.27 -9.38 -0.72
N GLU A 194 0.95 -9.63 0.55
CA GLU A 194 -0.33 -10.21 0.97
C GLU A 194 -1.41 -9.14 1.01
N HIS A 195 -1.15 -8.02 1.70
CA HIS A 195 -2.05 -6.87 1.75
C HIS A 195 -1.32 -5.58 2.14
N PHE A 196 -1.94 -4.46 1.87
CA PHE A 196 -1.62 -3.18 2.45
C PHE A 196 -2.51 -2.97 3.66
N GLY A 197 -1.93 -2.66 4.82
CA GLY A 197 -2.65 -2.39 6.05
C GLY A 197 -2.66 -0.91 6.39
N ARG A 198 -3.80 -0.41 6.90
CA ARG A 198 -3.94 0.98 7.31
C ARG A 198 -4.91 1.14 8.47
N THR A 199 -4.52 1.97 9.44
CA THR A 199 -5.41 2.44 10.50
C THR A 199 -6.24 3.63 10.04
N VAL A 200 -7.56 3.53 10.26
CA VAL A 200 -8.56 4.55 9.93
C VAL A 200 -9.34 4.92 11.19
N GLU A 201 -9.81 6.16 11.24
CA GLU A 201 -10.60 6.65 12.37
C GLU A 201 -11.99 6.01 12.42
N ASN A 202 -12.66 5.95 11.26
CA ASN A 202 -13.99 5.37 11.13
C ASN A 202 -13.97 4.21 10.13
N LEU A 203 -13.96 2.98 10.68
CA LEU A 203 -13.90 1.77 9.87
C LEU A 203 -15.11 1.60 8.97
N ASP A 204 -16.32 1.88 9.47
CA ASP A 204 -17.56 1.68 8.69
C ASP A 204 -17.60 2.63 7.49
N ALA A 205 -17.24 3.89 7.68
CA ALA A 205 -17.13 4.86 6.59
C ALA A 205 -16.04 4.47 5.58
N ALA A 206 -14.90 3.96 6.06
CA ALA A 206 -13.81 3.51 5.20
C ALA A 206 -14.20 2.27 4.39
N VAL A 207 -14.82 1.29 5.01
CA VAL A 207 -15.33 0.10 4.32
C VAL A 207 -16.38 0.47 3.27
N ALA A 208 -17.36 1.32 3.62
CA ALA A 208 -18.36 1.81 2.68
C ALA A 208 -17.72 2.52 1.47
N PHE A 209 -16.70 3.36 1.71
CA PHE A 209 -15.95 4.02 0.63
C PHE A 209 -15.27 2.99 -0.30
N PHE A 210 -14.51 2.05 0.26
CA PHE A 210 -13.82 1.03 -0.53
C PHE A 210 -14.80 0.15 -1.34
N VAL A 211 -15.93 -0.23 -0.73
CA VAL A 211 -16.93 -1.08 -1.40
C VAL A 211 -17.76 -0.29 -2.41
N ASP A 212 -18.33 0.84 -2.00
CA ASP A 212 -19.32 1.56 -2.79
C ASP A 212 -18.71 2.45 -3.87
N VAL A 213 -17.53 3.01 -3.62
CA VAL A 213 -16.85 3.94 -4.55
C VAL A 213 -15.75 3.24 -5.33
N LEU A 214 -14.86 2.51 -4.65
CA LEU A 214 -13.77 1.83 -5.34
C LEU A 214 -14.19 0.47 -5.92
N GLY A 215 -15.32 -0.10 -5.50
CA GLY A 215 -15.77 -1.41 -5.95
C GLY A 215 -15.00 -2.57 -5.37
N ALA A 216 -14.37 -2.38 -4.21
CA ALA A 216 -13.70 -3.45 -3.48
C ALA A 216 -14.71 -4.48 -2.95
N GLU A 217 -14.25 -5.69 -2.72
CA GLU A 217 -15.03 -6.74 -2.10
C GLU A 217 -14.69 -6.85 -0.61
N LEU A 218 -15.68 -6.69 0.27
CA LEU A 218 -15.51 -6.94 1.70
C LEU A 218 -15.48 -8.46 1.93
N LEU A 219 -14.38 -8.95 2.47
CA LEU A 219 -14.15 -10.37 2.71
C LEU A 219 -14.48 -10.79 4.15
N SER A 220 -14.16 -9.93 5.12
CA SER A 220 -14.49 -10.16 6.54
C SER A 220 -14.44 -8.86 7.33
N MET A 221 -15.25 -8.80 8.39
CA MET A 221 -15.13 -7.82 9.47
C MET A 221 -15.08 -8.54 10.80
N ARG A 222 -14.19 -8.09 11.71
CA ARG A 222 -14.02 -8.72 13.02
C ARG A 222 -13.60 -7.69 14.07
N THR A 223 -13.99 -7.97 15.32
CA THR A 223 -13.43 -7.33 16.50
C THR A 223 -12.55 -8.34 17.21
N GLU A 224 -11.31 -7.97 17.50
CA GLU A 224 -10.32 -8.85 18.11
C GLU A 224 -9.38 -8.08 19.06
N PRO A 225 -8.70 -8.76 19.99
CA PRO A 225 -7.63 -8.15 20.77
C PRO A 225 -6.53 -7.58 19.87
N CYS A 226 -5.94 -6.47 20.30
CA CYS A 226 -4.82 -5.82 19.61
C CYS A 226 -3.56 -5.81 20.49
N PRO A 227 -2.94 -6.96 20.75
CA PRO A 227 -1.85 -7.11 21.70
C PRO A 227 -0.49 -6.73 21.09
N GLU A 228 -0.42 -5.61 20.39
CA GLU A 228 0.82 -5.14 19.78
C GLU A 228 1.74 -4.49 20.84
N PRO A 229 3.08 -4.50 20.68
CA PRO A 229 3.99 -3.97 21.70
C PRO A 229 3.79 -2.49 22.02
N TRP A 230 3.17 -1.76 21.11
CA TRP A 230 2.89 -0.33 21.20
C TRP A 230 1.43 0.00 21.54
N THR A 231 0.61 -1.01 21.87
CA THR A 231 -0.79 -0.80 22.30
C THR A 231 -0.96 -1.13 23.78
N PRO A 232 -1.95 -0.51 24.47
CA PRO A 232 -2.36 -0.96 25.79
C PRO A 232 -2.75 -2.43 25.79
N ALA A 233 -2.55 -3.12 26.92
CA ALA A 233 -2.82 -4.55 27.03
C ALA A 233 -4.30 -4.93 26.79
N GLU A 234 -5.21 -4.02 27.10
CA GLU A 234 -6.67 -4.16 26.92
C GLU A 234 -7.14 -3.68 25.55
N ALA A 235 -6.23 -3.22 24.67
CA ALA A 235 -6.61 -2.70 23.36
C ALA A 235 -7.30 -3.76 22.52
N VAL A 236 -8.35 -3.35 21.84
CA VAL A 236 -9.06 -4.13 20.83
C VAL A 236 -9.02 -3.38 19.51
N ARG A 237 -9.19 -4.07 18.40
CA ARG A 237 -9.35 -3.45 17.09
C ARG A 237 -10.52 -4.06 16.36
N ARG A 238 -11.28 -3.23 15.67
CA ARG A 238 -12.13 -3.67 14.57
C ARG A 238 -11.26 -3.70 13.31
N ARG A 239 -11.43 -4.72 12.51
CA ARG A 239 -10.63 -4.95 11.30
C ARG A 239 -11.51 -5.42 10.16
N ALA A 240 -11.30 -4.85 8.97
CA ALA A 240 -11.93 -5.26 7.74
C ALA A 240 -10.87 -5.72 6.74
N ALA A 241 -11.05 -6.90 6.16
CA ALA A 241 -10.26 -7.38 5.04
C ALA A 241 -11.04 -7.17 3.74
N LEU A 242 -10.41 -6.53 2.77
CA LEU A 242 -11.00 -6.21 1.48
C LEU A 242 -10.13 -6.76 0.36
N ARG A 243 -10.77 -7.27 -0.69
CA ARG A 243 -10.10 -7.53 -1.97
C ARG A 243 -10.29 -6.31 -2.87
N VAL A 244 -9.19 -5.82 -3.41
CA VAL A 244 -9.14 -4.60 -4.22
C VAL A 244 -8.65 -4.96 -5.62
N GLY A 245 -9.59 -5.13 -6.53
CA GLY A 245 -9.29 -5.66 -7.86
C GLY A 245 -8.83 -7.12 -7.85
N PRO A 246 -8.19 -7.57 -8.94
CA PRO A 246 -7.85 -8.99 -9.11
C PRO A 246 -6.65 -9.46 -8.30
N THR A 247 -5.69 -8.58 -7.98
CA THR A 247 -4.35 -8.97 -7.49
C THR A 247 -3.91 -8.28 -6.20
N ALA A 248 -4.84 -7.63 -5.47
CA ALA A 248 -4.50 -6.91 -4.26
C ALA A 248 -5.52 -7.10 -3.14
N ASN A 249 -5.05 -7.01 -1.90
CA ASN A 249 -5.90 -6.92 -0.73
C ASN A 249 -5.52 -5.67 0.08
N VAL A 250 -6.50 -5.15 0.81
CA VAL A 250 -6.33 -4.07 1.79
C VAL A 250 -6.93 -4.53 3.12
N GLU A 251 -6.22 -4.24 4.20
CA GLU A 251 -6.72 -4.40 5.55
C GLU A 251 -6.89 -3.03 6.22
N LEU A 252 -8.12 -2.72 6.63
CA LEU A 252 -8.42 -1.51 7.37
C LEU A 252 -8.62 -1.85 8.84
N CYS A 253 -8.03 -1.06 9.72
CA CYS A 253 -8.10 -1.25 11.16
C CYS A 253 -8.59 0.02 11.86
N SER A 254 -9.37 -0.16 12.94
CA SER A 254 -9.74 0.91 13.86
C SER A 254 -9.52 0.41 15.29
N PRO A 255 -8.41 0.80 15.95
CA PRO A 255 -8.11 0.37 17.32
C PRO A 255 -8.94 1.15 18.34
N THR A 256 -9.18 0.53 19.50
CA THR A 256 -9.80 1.15 20.68
C THR A 256 -8.96 0.81 21.91
N PRO A 257 -8.52 1.79 22.71
CA PRO A 257 -8.77 3.22 22.53
C PRO A 257 -8.07 3.79 21.30
N HIS A 258 -8.65 4.83 20.71
CA HIS A 258 -8.00 5.55 19.63
C HIS A 258 -6.75 6.27 20.14
N VAL A 259 -5.67 6.17 19.40
CA VAL A 259 -4.47 6.98 19.62
C VAL A 259 -4.69 8.33 18.95
N GLY A 260 -4.45 9.41 19.66
CA GLY A 260 -4.53 10.76 19.09
C GLY A 260 -3.40 11.03 18.10
N GLY A 261 -3.59 12.02 17.23
CA GLY A 261 -2.58 12.46 16.25
C GLY A 261 -3.20 12.74 14.89
N GLU A 262 -2.42 13.39 14.05
CA GLU A 262 -2.80 13.66 12.65
C GLU A 262 -2.21 12.56 11.74
N PRO A 263 -2.96 12.08 10.73
CA PRO A 263 -2.43 11.18 9.73
C PRO A 263 -1.24 11.82 8.99
N PRO A 264 -0.20 11.04 8.63
CA PRO A 264 0.93 11.58 7.87
C PRO A 264 0.47 12.06 6.49
N ARG A 265 0.98 13.21 6.07
CA ARG A 265 0.83 13.68 4.69
C ARG A 265 1.69 12.84 3.76
N ASN A 266 1.43 12.91 2.48
CA ASN A 266 2.22 12.15 1.49
C ASN A 266 3.72 12.47 1.54
N SER A 267 4.11 13.69 1.96
CA SER A 267 5.52 14.09 2.13
C SER A 267 6.14 13.73 3.47
N ASP A 268 5.37 13.31 4.47
CA ASP A 268 5.90 12.94 5.78
C ASP A 268 6.44 11.52 5.76
N VAL A 269 7.44 11.20 6.58
CA VAL A 269 7.93 9.81 6.70
C VAL A 269 6.82 8.91 7.23
N GLY A 270 6.56 7.82 6.51
CA GLY A 270 5.39 6.97 6.72
C GLY A 270 4.14 7.44 5.97
N GLY A 271 4.22 8.57 5.25
CA GLY A 271 3.21 8.97 4.26
C GLY A 271 3.09 7.91 3.16
N HIS A 272 1.90 7.77 2.59
CA HIS A 272 1.62 6.70 1.65
C HIS A 272 0.38 7.00 0.81
N HIS A 273 0.27 6.31 -0.32
CA HIS A 273 -0.94 6.26 -1.12
C HIS A 273 -1.07 4.92 -1.85
N LEU A 274 -2.25 4.67 -2.39
CA LEU A 274 -2.55 3.58 -3.30
C LEU A 274 -2.88 4.15 -4.66
N ALA A 275 -2.27 3.61 -5.70
CA ALA A 275 -2.56 3.98 -7.07
C ALA A 275 -3.34 2.88 -7.80
N PHE A 276 -4.29 3.29 -8.64
CA PHE A 276 -5.13 2.40 -9.43
C PHE A 276 -4.87 2.59 -10.91
N TYR A 277 -4.55 1.51 -11.60
CA TYR A 277 -4.45 1.53 -13.04
C TYR A 277 -5.84 1.59 -13.67
N VAL A 278 -6.06 2.58 -14.51
CA VAL A 278 -7.29 2.77 -15.27
C VAL A 278 -7.00 2.86 -16.78
N ASP A 279 -7.94 2.49 -17.64
CA ASP A 279 -7.76 2.65 -19.08
C ASP A 279 -7.97 4.10 -19.56
N ASP A 280 -8.71 4.91 -18.77
CA ASP A 280 -9.01 6.31 -19.07
C ASP A 280 -9.06 7.14 -17.78
N VAL A 281 -7.98 7.91 -17.55
CA VAL A 281 -7.81 8.75 -16.36
C VAL A 281 -8.82 9.90 -16.34
N ASP A 282 -9.17 10.47 -17.50
CA ASP A 282 -10.09 11.59 -17.58
C ASP A 282 -11.52 11.16 -17.22
N VAL A 283 -11.97 10.03 -17.75
CA VAL A 283 -13.27 9.44 -17.40
C VAL A 283 -13.33 9.07 -15.93
N ALA A 284 -12.27 8.45 -15.40
CA ALA A 284 -12.19 8.08 -13.99
C ALA A 284 -12.20 9.33 -13.07
N ALA A 285 -11.39 10.34 -13.39
CA ALA A 285 -11.35 11.60 -12.65
C ALA A 285 -12.69 12.34 -12.66
N ALA A 286 -13.36 12.40 -13.81
CA ALA A 286 -14.68 13.02 -13.94
C ALA A 286 -15.72 12.32 -13.04
N ARG A 287 -15.65 11.00 -12.92
CA ARG A 287 -16.52 10.23 -12.02
C ARG A 287 -16.19 10.46 -10.55
N LEU A 288 -14.90 10.49 -10.20
CA LEU A 288 -14.46 10.75 -8.83
C LEU A 288 -14.91 12.14 -8.34
N ARG A 289 -14.87 13.16 -9.20
CA ARG A 289 -15.38 14.51 -8.87
C ARG A 289 -16.87 14.56 -8.51
N GLN A 290 -17.65 13.55 -8.89
CA GLN A 290 -19.07 13.44 -8.57
C GLN A 290 -19.33 12.78 -7.21
N VAL A 291 -18.33 12.19 -6.59
CA VAL A 291 -18.45 11.56 -5.28
C VAL A 291 -18.45 12.64 -4.20
N PRO A 292 -19.47 12.73 -3.33
CA PRO A 292 -19.50 13.71 -2.27
C PRO A 292 -18.26 13.66 -1.36
N GLY A 293 -17.65 14.80 -1.12
CA GLY A 293 -16.44 14.93 -0.30
C GLY A 293 -15.14 14.46 -0.94
N MET A 294 -15.17 14.08 -2.22
CA MET A 294 -13.97 13.75 -2.99
C MET A 294 -13.29 15.01 -3.49
N GLU A 295 -11.98 15.10 -3.30
CA GLU A 295 -11.14 16.16 -3.84
C GLU A 295 -10.20 15.59 -4.88
N VAL A 296 -10.49 15.77 -6.17
CA VAL A 296 -9.55 15.46 -7.25
C VAL A 296 -8.58 16.64 -7.38
N MET A 297 -7.28 16.36 -7.26
CA MET A 297 -6.23 17.37 -7.09
C MET A 297 -5.80 17.97 -8.42
N GLY A 298 -6.60 18.89 -8.91
CA GLY A 298 -6.46 19.52 -10.23
C GLY A 298 -6.91 18.61 -11.38
N ASP A 299 -6.45 18.93 -12.59
CA ASP A 299 -6.74 18.12 -13.78
C ASP A 299 -5.69 17.04 -13.99
N PRO A 300 -6.05 15.90 -14.62
CA PRO A 300 -5.08 14.90 -15.01
C PRO A 300 -3.94 15.50 -15.85
N GLU A 301 -2.72 15.08 -15.56
CA GLU A 301 -1.51 15.51 -16.30
C GLU A 301 -0.85 14.33 -16.97
N THR A 302 -0.14 14.61 -18.05
CA THR A 302 0.72 13.64 -18.73
C THR A 302 2.17 14.03 -18.48
N ILE A 303 2.97 13.07 -18.01
CA ILE A 303 4.41 13.26 -17.81
C ILE A 303 5.07 13.48 -19.16
N ALA A 304 5.72 14.64 -19.33
CA ALA A 304 6.28 15.06 -20.62
C ALA A 304 7.63 14.40 -20.92
N GLU A 305 8.43 14.11 -19.91
CA GLU A 305 9.79 13.59 -20.04
C GLU A 305 10.15 12.69 -18.86
N GLY A 306 11.29 12.02 -18.93
CA GLY A 306 11.75 11.13 -17.86
C GLY A 306 11.44 9.65 -18.11
N PRO A 307 11.69 8.79 -17.12
CA PRO A 307 11.63 7.33 -17.28
C PRO A 307 10.26 6.79 -17.63
N ILE A 308 9.20 7.52 -17.27
CA ILE A 308 7.79 7.16 -17.49
C ILE A 308 7.06 8.23 -18.32
N ALA A 309 7.77 8.90 -19.22
CA ALA A 309 7.13 9.87 -20.13
C ALA A 309 5.95 9.24 -20.87
N GLY A 310 4.84 9.98 -20.91
CA GLY A 310 3.56 9.51 -21.44
C GLY A 310 2.58 8.97 -20.38
N ASP A 311 3.04 8.71 -19.17
CA ASP A 311 2.15 8.35 -18.05
C ASP A 311 1.16 9.50 -17.79
N ARG A 312 -0.12 9.15 -17.67
CA ARG A 312 -1.19 10.08 -17.36
C ARG A 312 -1.76 9.75 -16.00
N TRP A 313 -1.81 10.75 -15.10
CA TRP A 313 -2.12 10.55 -13.70
C TRP A 313 -2.88 11.72 -13.08
N VAL A 314 -3.52 11.47 -11.93
CA VAL A 314 -4.02 12.48 -11.00
C VAL A 314 -4.20 11.90 -9.61
N TYR A 315 -3.82 12.66 -8.60
CA TYR A 315 -4.14 12.36 -7.21
C TYR A 315 -5.56 12.79 -6.85
N PHE A 316 -6.11 12.10 -5.86
CA PHE A 316 -7.35 12.50 -5.23
C PHE A 316 -7.32 12.20 -3.72
N ARG A 317 -8.00 13.04 -2.95
CA ARG A 317 -8.20 12.83 -1.53
C ARG A 317 -9.62 12.36 -1.30
N THR A 318 -9.75 11.29 -0.54
CA THR A 318 -11.03 10.64 -0.25
C THR A 318 -11.76 11.33 0.89
N PRO A 319 -13.10 11.17 1.02
CA PRO A 319 -13.86 11.69 2.16
C PRO A 319 -13.41 11.17 3.53
N ILE A 320 -12.66 10.07 3.53
CA ILE A 320 -12.10 9.44 4.74
C ILE A 320 -10.63 9.83 4.99
N GLY A 321 -10.12 10.89 4.31
CA GLY A 321 -8.79 11.44 4.52
C GLY A 321 -7.62 10.62 3.96
N ILE A 322 -7.89 9.66 3.06
CA ILE A 322 -6.85 8.88 2.40
C ILE A 322 -6.51 9.54 1.05
N GLN A 323 -5.23 9.79 0.78
CA GLN A 323 -4.77 10.18 -0.54
C GLN A 323 -4.60 8.93 -1.41
N MET A 324 -5.04 9.01 -2.65
CA MET A 324 -4.97 7.95 -3.66
C MET A 324 -4.63 8.54 -5.02
N GLU A 325 -4.33 7.66 -5.98
CA GLU A 325 -3.97 8.04 -7.34
C GLU A 325 -4.71 7.17 -8.35
N ILE A 326 -5.01 7.73 -9.52
CA ILE A 326 -5.33 6.98 -10.73
C ILE A 326 -4.28 7.27 -11.79
N VAL A 327 -3.85 6.22 -12.50
CA VAL A 327 -2.71 6.26 -13.42
C VAL A 327 -2.96 5.39 -14.63
N ARG A 328 -2.42 5.82 -15.78
CA ARG A 328 -2.37 5.05 -17.02
C ARG A 328 -1.03 5.24 -17.71
N MET A 329 -0.32 4.15 -17.90
CA MET A 329 0.89 4.14 -18.73
C MET A 329 0.52 4.22 -20.23
N PRO A 330 1.36 4.84 -21.05
CA PRO A 330 1.16 4.83 -22.50
C PRO A 330 1.26 3.42 -23.08
N ASP A 331 0.72 3.23 -24.27
CA ASP A 331 0.89 1.98 -25.00
C ASP A 331 2.32 1.84 -25.50
N GLY A 332 2.87 0.62 -25.46
CA GLY A 332 4.24 0.33 -25.88
C GLY A 332 5.26 0.35 -24.74
N GLU A 333 6.53 0.45 -25.08
CA GLU A 333 7.62 0.48 -24.11
C GLU A 333 7.79 1.87 -23.51
N LEU A 334 8.01 1.90 -22.19
CA LEU A 334 8.36 3.13 -21.48
C LEU A 334 9.85 3.48 -21.68
N PRO A 335 10.25 4.76 -21.60
CA PRO A 335 11.65 5.15 -21.81
C PRO A 335 12.65 4.38 -20.92
N TYR A 336 12.31 4.08 -19.68
CA TYR A 336 13.21 3.32 -18.79
C TYR A 336 13.42 1.88 -19.28
N GLU A 337 12.44 1.28 -19.95
CA GLU A 337 12.49 -0.10 -20.46
C GLU A 337 13.48 -0.30 -21.61
N LEU A 338 13.90 0.80 -22.24
CA LEU A 338 14.98 0.82 -23.23
C LEU A 338 16.37 0.76 -22.57
N LEU A 339 16.45 1.04 -21.26
CA LEU A 339 17.71 1.14 -20.52
C LEU A 339 17.94 -0.04 -19.57
N THR A 340 16.91 -0.83 -19.27
CA THR A 340 16.97 -1.96 -18.34
C THR A 340 16.04 -3.08 -18.79
N SER A 341 16.34 -4.31 -18.36
CA SER A 341 15.44 -5.46 -18.51
C SER A 341 14.36 -5.53 -17.44
N ALA A 342 14.47 -4.73 -16.39
CA ALA A 342 13.45 -4.67 -15.36
C ALA A 342 12.13 -4.16 -15.96
N ARG A 343 11.03 -4.76 -15.55
CA ARG A 343 9.68 -4.38 -15.98
C ARG A 343 8.80 -4.23 -14.76
N ARG A 344 7.97 -3.19 -14.73
CA ARG A 344 6.92 -3.06 -13.72
C ARG A 344 5.92 -4.19 -13.82
N ALA A 345 5.26 -4.52 -12.71
CA ALA A 345 4.08 -5.36 -12.77
C ALA A 345 2.97 -4.58 -13.48
N THR A 346 2.34 -5.19 -14.47
CA THR A 346 1.24 -4.58 -15.23
C THR A 346 -0.06 -5.34 -14.96
N PRO A 347 -1.23 -4.71 -15.10
CA PRO A 347 -2.50 -5.40 -14.93
C PRO A 347 -2.73 -6.49 -15.99
N GLY A 348 -1.94 -6.52 -17.07
CA GLY A 348 -2.12 -7.47 -18.16
C GLY A 348 -3.52 -7.36 -18.76
N THR A 349 -4.19 -8.52 -18.92
CA THR A 349 -5.58 -8.59 -19.38
C THR A 349 -6.60 -8.48 -18.25
N TYR A 350 -6.18 -8.35 -16.99
CA TYR A 350 -7.09 -8.23 -15.86
C TYR A 350 -8.00 -7.02 -15.99
N ARG A 351 -9.25 -7.18 -15.54
CA ARG A 351 -10.18 -6.09 -15.32
C ARG A 351 -10.68 -6.15 -13.88
N TRP A 352 -11.02 -5.01 -13.33
CA TRP A 352 -11.51 -4.93 -11.94
C TRP A 352 -12.71 -5.85 -11.69
N ALA A 353 -13.53 -6.08 -12.72
CA ALA A 353 -14.65 -6.98 -12.67
C ALA A 353 -14.28 -8.47 -12.76
N ASP A 354 -13.08 -8.81 -13.20
CA ASP A 354 -12.59 -10.19 -13.31
C ASP A 354 -12.22 -10.70 -11.90
N ARG A 355 -13.24 -11.06 -11.14
CA ARG A 355 -13.09 -11.64 -9.80
C ARG A 355 -13.16 -13.16 -9.92
N PRO A 356 -12.21 -13.91 -9.32
CA PRO A 356 -12.29 -15.37 -9.29
C PRO A 356 -13.47 -15.87 -8.45
#